data_18e277aa131b9335b325f15d5e88a8a4
#
_entry.id   18e277aa131b9335b325f15d5e88a8a4
#
_cell.length_a   1.000
_cell.length_b   1.000
_cell.length_c   1.000
_cell.angle_alpha   90.00
_cell.angle_beta   90.00
_cell.angle_gamma   90.00
#
_symmetry.space_group_name_H-M   'P 1'
#
loop_
_entity.id
_entity.type
_entity.pdbx_description
1 polymer ?
#
loop_
_entity_poly.entity_id
_entity_poly.type
_entity_poly.pdbx_seq_one_letter_code
_entity_poly.pdbx_strand_id
1 'polypeptide(L)'
;MAPLFLFHLHSSLKPVSFIMRHLNPTDRVIILYLFCLSIHCLIRATFITDAWYHLLFNVIACLTVIILAQVHHQKPFSVYGRLHILYPVLFYLLLYVQATMLRNALIPFDLDQKVMAWDLAIFGKEWYLTLPVSMNLFWLEFFHGAYFMYYVSVILFASLAYKTQQPLVELYMFTLTTTAIIHEWFIILFPSSGPVLFRDWIIPHGIVFIPLMNFIYSYDQGGGSFPSLHCAAAVVVTTFGARLFPQWRIPLLLFLIAVLLSTVICAFHYPIDTLVGTITGLICVQFVPKLYLATGLNNEL
;
A
#
# COMPACT_ATOMS: atom_id res chain seq x y z
N MET A 1 0.89 -4.33 52.55
CA MET A 1 1.62 -3.52 51.54
C MET A 1 1.18 -3.78 50.08
N ALA A 2 0.12 -4.54 49.82
CA ALA A 2 -0.35 -4.82 48.45
C ALA A 2 -1.34 -3.82 47.82
N PRO A 3 -2.08 -2.92 48.51
CA PRO A 3 -3.06 -2.09 47.83
C PRO A 3 -2.52 -0.84 47.16
N LEU A 4 -1.32 -0.36 47.53
CA LEU A 4 -0.74 0.87 46.92
C LEU A 4 -0.18 0.67 45.52
N PHE A 5 0.24 -0.53 45.16
CA PHE A 5 0.80 -0.84 43.84
C PHE A 5 -0.29 -0.91 42.75
N LEU A 6 -1.45 -1.43 43.08
CA LEU A 6 -2.62 -1.51 42.20
C LEU A 6 -3.25 -0.13 41.89
N PHE A 7 -3.22 0.79 42.87
CA PHE A 7 -3.75 2.16 42.70
C PHE A 7 -2.86 3.00 41.76
N HIS A 8 -1.53 2.81 41.77
CA HIS A 8 -0.61 3.52 40.87
C HIS A 8 -0.70 3.01 39.44
N LEU A 9 -0.93 1.70 39.22
CA LEU A 9 -1.17 1.15 37.89
C LEU A 9 -2.50 1.63 37.28
N HIS A 10 -3.54 1.81 38.10
CA HIS A 10 -4.85 2.27 37.62
C HIS A 10 -4.86 3.77 37.26
N SER A 11 -4.05 4.60 37.92
CA SER A 11 -3.91 6.03 37.60
C SER A 11 -3.03 6.27 36.38
N SER A 12 -2.02 5.42 36.09
CA SER A 12 -1.16 5.54 34.93
C SER A 12 -1.80 5.01 33.62
N LEU A 13 -2.85 4.20 33.71
CA LEU A 13 -3.57 3.68 32.52
C LEU A 13 -4.64 4.66 31.99
N LYS A 14 -5.08 5.64 32.78
CA LYS A 14 -6.07 6.64 32.36
C LYS A 14 -5.66 7.46 31.13
N PRO A 15 -4.42 8.01 31.02
CA PRO A 15 -4.02 8.77 29.84
C PRO A 15 -3.91 7.88 28.59
N VAL A 16 -3.46 6.63 28.71
CA VAL A 16 -3.38 5.70 27.59
C VAL A 16 -4.77 5.31 27.07
N SER A 17 -5.71 5.02 27.98
CA SER A 17 -7.09 4.71 27.61
C SER A 17 -7.81 5.90 26.95
N PHE A 18 -7.47 7.12 27.33
CA PHE A 18 -7.99 8.34 26.73
C PHE A 18 -7.47 8.52 25.29
N ILE A 19 -6.17 8.35 25.06
CA ILE A 19 -5.57 8.44 23.71
C ILE A 19 -6.17 7.38 22.78
N MET A 20 -6.28 6.13 23.23
CA MET A 20 -6.78 5.03 22.41
C MET A 20 -8.24 5.18 21.96
N ARG A 21 -9.04 5.99 22.67
CA ARG A 21 -10.45 6.24 22.31
C ARG A 21 -10.61 7.12 21.06
N HIS A 22 -9.62 7.90 20.70
CA HIS A 22 -9.67 8.82 19.56
C HIS A 22 -9.08 8.22 18.27
N LEU A 23 -8.44 7.05 18.37
CA LEU A 23 -7.87 6.35 17.23
C LEU A 23 -8.96 5.61 16.45
N ASN A 24 -9.10 5.93 15.18
CA ASN A 24 -9.97 5.17 14.27
C ASN A 24 -9.34 3.80 13.92
N PRO A 25 -10.06 2.88 13.26
CA PRO A 25 -9.51 1.57 12.88
C PRO A 25 -8.25 1.65 12.03
N THR A 26 -8.14 2.61 11.12
CA THR A 26 -6.95 2.81 10.26
C THR A 26 -5.73 3.19 11.08
N ASP A 27 -5.88 4.12 12.04
CA ASP A 27 -4.82 4.52 12.96
C ASP A 27 -4.26 3.32 13.74
N ARG A 28 -5.16 2.47 14.25
CA ARG A 28 -4.79 1.29 15.04
C ARG A 28 -4.01 0.29 14.22
N VAL A 29 -4.40 0.04 12.97
CA VAL A 29 -3.69 -0.88 12.07
C VAL A 29 -2.31 -0.33 11.72
N ILE A 30 -2.17 0.96 11.44
CA ILE A 30 -0.88 1.59 11.17
C ILE A 30 0.03 1.52 12.40
N ILE A 31 -0.47 1.88 13.58
CA ILE A 31 0.32 1.82 14.84
C ILE A 31 0.76 0.38 15.13
N LEU A 32 -0.14 -0.59 14.96
CA LEU A 32 0.21 -2.02 15.13
C LEU A 32 1.29 -2.45 14.15
N TYR A 33 1.19 -2.07 12.87
CA TYR A 33 2.22 -2.35 11.87
C TYR A 33 3.57 -1.75 12.26
N LEU A 34 3.61 -0.46 12.61
CA LEU A 34 4.84 0.24 13.02
C LEU A 34 5.46 -0.39 14.27
N PHE A 35 4.64 -0.85 15.21
CA PHE A 35 5.09 -1.58 16.40
C PHE A 35 5.72 -2.93 16.03
N CYS A 36 5.05 -3.74 15.20
CA CYS A 36 5.59 -5.02 14.73
C CYS A 36 6.87 -4.82 13.90
N LEU A 37 6.91 -3.78 13.07
CA LEU A 37 8.08 -3.43 12.29
C LEU A 37 9.26 -2.98 13.18
N SER A 38 8.98 -2.26 14.28
CA SER A 38 10.00 -1.89 15.27
C SER A 38 10.59 -3.12 15.97
N ILE A 39 9.75 -4.11 16.31
CA ILE A 39 10.22 -5.40 16.86
C ILE A 39 11.10 -6.10 15.82
N HIS A 40 10.69 -6.14 14.56
CA HIS A 40 11.50 -6.71 13.46
C HIS A 40 12.87 -6.02 13.36
N CYS A 41 12.91 -4.68 13.36
CA CYS A 41 14.15 -3.91 13.34
C CYS A 41 15.06 -4.23 14.56
N LEU A 42 14.49 -4.36 15.74
CA LEU A 42 15.27 -4.71 16.95
C LEU A 42 15.85 -6.12 16.88
N ILE A 43 15.05 -7.11 16.45
CA ILE A 43 15.51 -8.51 16.34
C ILE A 43 16.59 -8.64 15.26
N ARG A 44 16.49 -7.88 14.18
CA ARG A 44 17.39 -7.95 13.03
C ARG A 44 18.40 -6.79 12.96
N ALA A 45 18.60 -6.06 14.04
CA ALA A 45 19.43 -4.86 14.09
C ALA A 45 20.87 -5.05 13.54
N THR A 46 21.43 -6.25 13.68
CA THR A 46 22.78 -6.58 13.15
C THR A 46 22.82 -6.76 11.63
N PHE A 47 21.65 -6.94 10.99
CA PHE A 47 21.51 -7.16 9.54
C PHE A 47 20.90 -5.95 8.82
N ILE A 48 20.40 -4.97 9.58
CA ILE A 48 19.78 -3.75 9.04
C ILE A 48 20.78 -2.61 9.20
N THR A 49 21.21 -2.05 8.09
CA THR A 49 22.02 -0.84 8.12
C THR A 49 21.21 0.29 8.77
N ASP A 50 21.80 0.93 9.78
CA ASP A 50 21.18 2.06 10.46
C ASP A 50 19.78 1.78 11.04
N ALA A 51 19.57 0.59 11.63
CA ALA A 51 18.28 0.16 12.22
C ALA A 51 17.65 1.21 13.14
N TRP A 52 18.44 2.06 13.80
CA TRP A 52 17.96 3.12 14.67
C TRP A 52 17.20 4.22 13.92
N TYR A 53 17.52 4.51 12.64
CA TYR A 53 16.74 5.43 11.82
C TYR A 53 15.32 4.91 11.57
N HIS A 54 15.19 3.61 11.30
CA HIS A 54 13.87 2.99 11.14
C HIS A 54 13.05 3.01 12.43
N LEU A 55 13.72 2.77 13.58
CA LEU A 55 13.06 2.89 14.89
C LEU A 55 12.60 4.33 15.17
N LEU A 56 13.47 5.30 14.92
CA LEU A 56 13.12 6.73 15.09
C LEU A 56 11.97 7.13 14.16
N PHE A 57 12.02 6.71 12.89
CA PHE A 57 10.93 6.94 11.93
C PHE A 57 9.62 6.36 12.45
N ASN A 58 9.61 5.10 12.94
CA ASN A 58 8.40 4.47 13.46
C ASN A 58 7.83 5.20 14.67
N VAL A 59 8.68 5.69 15.57
CA VAL A 59 8.25 6.50 16.73
C VAL A 59 7.62 7.82 16.27
N ILE A 60 8.29 8.54 15.35
CA ILE A 60 7.77 9.80 14.80
C ILE A 60 6.45 9.56 14.08
N ALA A 61 6.36 8.50 13.27
CA ALA A 61 5.15 8.12 12.56
C ALA A 61 3.99 7.81 13.53
N CYS A 62 4.22 7.03 14.58
CA CYS A 62 3.22 6.76 15.62
C CYS A 62 2.75 8.05 16.31
N LEU A 63 3.68 8.93 16.69
CA LEU A 63 3.34 10.21 17.31
C LEU A 63 2.51 11.08 16.35
N THR A 64 2.86 11.12 15.08
CA THR A 64 2.12 11.86 14.05
C THR A 64 0.68 11.35 13.93
N VAL A 65 0.47 10.04 13.86
CA VAL A 65 -0.88 9.44 13.84
C VAL A 65 -1.68 9.85 15.07
N ILE A 66 -1.10 9.72 16.26
CA ILE A 66 -1.77 10.09 17.53
C ILE A 66 -2.14 11.58 17.56
N ILE A 67 -1.22 12.47 17.16
CA ILE A 67 -1.47 13.91 17.13
C ILE A 67 -2.58 14.24 16.14
N LEU A 68 -2.56 13.67 14.93
CA LEU A 68 -3.60 13.90 13.92
C LEU A 68 -4.97 13.41 14.39
N ALA A 69 -5.05 12.25 15.05
CA ALA A 69 -6.28 11.72 15.62
C ALA A 69 -6.84 12.65 16.72
N GLN A 70 -5.99 13.18 17.61
CA GLN A 70 -6.40 14.13 18.65
C GLN A 70 -6.89 15.46 18.06
N VAL A 71 -6.18 15.97 17.04
CA VAL A 71 -6.59 17.22 16.36
C VAL A 71 -7.92 17.03 15.65
N HIS A 72 -8.11 15.89 14.98
CA HIS A 72 -9.38 15.55 14.34
C HIS A 72 -10.54 15.52 15.35
N HIS A 73 -10.34 14.86 16.48
CA HIS A 73 -11.35 14.79 17.53
C HIS A 73 -11.74 16.18 18.07
N GLN A 74 -10.76 17.06 18.26
CA GLN A 74 -11.03 18.42 18.80
C GLN A 74 -11.58 19.38 17.74
N LYS A 75 -11.14 19.28 16.48
CA LYS A 75 -11.45 20.22 15.39
C LYS A 75 -11.62 19.47 14.05
N PRO A 76 -12.68 18.64 13.89
CA PRO A 76 -12.84 17.77 12.73
C PRO A 76 -12.93 18.53 11.40
N PHE A 77 -13.52 19.73 11.40
CA PHE A 77 -13.69 20.54 10.20
C PHE A 77 -12.48 21.46 9.87
N SER A 78 -11.47 21.50 10.73
CA SER A 78 -10.22 22.22 10.45
C SER A 78 -9.42 21.54 9.34
N VAL A 79 -8.49 22.27 8.69
CA VAL A 79 -7.57 21.68 7.70
C VAL A 79 -6.82 20.50 8.29
N TYR A 80 -6.32 20.61 9.51
CA TYR A 80 -5.59 19.55 10.21
C TYR A 80 -6.47 18.35 10.56
N GLY A 81 -7.74 18.59 10.97
CA GLY A 81 -8.70 17.51 11.19
C GLY A 81 -9.03 16.73 9.91
N ARG A 82 -9.11 17.43 8.78
CA ARG A 82 -9.30 16.77 7.47
C ARG A 82 -8.07 16.00 7.01
N LEU A 83 -6.86 16.46 7.33
CA LEU A 83 -5.63 15.74 7.03
C LEU A 83 -5.60 14.36 7.71
N HIS A 84 -6.20 14.21 8.90
CA HIS A 84 -6.31 12.93 9.57
C HIS A 84 -7.06 11.86 8.75
N ILE A 85 -8.03 12.27 7.92
CA ILE A 85 -8.75 11.31 7.07
C ILE A 85 -7.91 10.90 5.86
N LEU A 86 -7.06 11.81 5.36
CA LEU A 86 -6.31 11.62 4.11
C LEU A 86 -4.85 11.21 4.31
N TYR A 87 -4.30 11.34 5.54
CA TYR A 87 -2.90 11.00 5.78
C TYR A 87 -2.52 9.54 5.42
N PRO A 88 -3.43 8.54 5.48
CA PRO A 88 -3.07 7.18 5.11
C PRO A 88 -2.57 7.06 3.66
N VAL A 89 -2.98 7.96 2.75
CA VAL A 89 -2.47 7.99 1.38
C VAL A 89 -0.98 8.35 1.35
N LEU A 90 -0.54 9.30 2.19
CA LEU A 90 0.87 9.64 2.33
C LEU A 90 1.64 8.50 3.01
N PHE A 91 1.06 7.89 4.04
CA PHE A 91 1.67 6.76 4.74
C PHE A 91 1.82 5.54 3.85
N TYR A 92 0.86 5.29 2.98
CA TYR A 92 0.95 4.25 1.95
C TYR A 92 2.29 4.31 1.17
N LEU A 93 2.73 5.51 0.79
CA LEU A 93 4.02 5.68 0.10
C LEU A 93 5.21 5.54 1.05
N LEU A 94 5.15 6.18 2.23
CA LEU A 94 6.27 6.21 3.18
C LEU A 94 6.57 4.82 3.75
N LEU A 95 5.54 4.04 4.06
CA LEU A 95 5.68 2.69 4.61
C LEU A 95 6.17 1.72 3.54
N TYR A 96 5.74 1.87 2.27
CA TYR A 96 6.29 1.12 1.14
C TYR A 96 7.80 1.34 1.01
N VAL A 97 8.26 2.60 1.00
CA VAL A 97 9.70 2.91 0.92
C VAL A 97 10.47 2.29 2.09
N GLN A 98 9.92 2.35 3.30
CA GLN A 98 10.55 1.71 4.45
C GLN A 98 10.61 0.18 4.31
N ALA A 99 9.54 -0.46 3.83
CA ALA A 99 9.50 -1.91 3.63
C ALA A 99 10.54 -2.35 2.58
N THR A 100 10.70 -1.60 1.48
CA THR A 100 11.73 -1.90 0.46
C THR A 100 13.15 -1.75 1.00
N MET A 101 13.41 -0.79 1.89
CA MET A 101 14.69 -0.67 2.59
C MET A 101 14.97 -1.84 3.53
N LEU A 102 13.94 -2.46 4.09
CA LEU A 102 14.04 -3.57 5.06
C LEU A 102 13.96 -4.96 4.39
N ARG A 103 13.74 -5.03 3.08
CA ARG A 103 13.46 -6.28 2.34
C ARG A 103 14.48 -7.39 2.57
N ASN A 104 15.74 -7.06 2.60
CA ASN A 104 16.83 -8.06 2.72
C ASN A 104 17.27 -8.30 4.17
N ALA A 105 16.56 -7.75 5.15
CA ALA A 105 16.90 -7.94 6.57
C ALA A 105 16.64 -9.37 7.05
N LEU A 106 15.67 -10.08 6.46
CA LEU A 106 15.34 -11.47 6.80
C LEU A 106 15.97 -12.46 5.82
N ILE A 107 15.80 -12.21 4.52
CA ILE A 107 16.34 -13.01 3.42
C ILE A 107 17.34 -12.12 2.66
N PRO A 108 18.66 -12.39 2.72
CA PRO A 108 19.68 -11.48 2.21
C PRO A 108 19.86 -11.52 0.68
N PHE A 109 18.90 -12.05 -0.06
CA PHE A 109 18.89 -12.13 -1.52
C PHE A 109 17.45 -12.11 -2.05
N ASP A 110 17.29 -11.60 -3.28
CA ASP A 110 16.00 -11.57 -3.93
C ASP A 110 15.59 -12.96 -4.45
N LEU A 111 14.28 -13.23 -4.39
CA LEU A 111 13.69 -14.52 -4.75
C LEU A 111 13.19 -14.55 -6.21
N ASP A 112 13.63 -13.63 -7.06
CA ASP A 112 13.19 -13.50 -8.46
C ASP A 112 13.30 -14.78 -9.25
N GLN A 113 14.37 -15.56 -9.08
CA GLN A 113 14.52 -16.85 -9.76
C GLN A 113 13.37 -17.82 -9.47
N LYS A 114 12.86 -17.83 -8.23
CA LYS A 114 11.69 -18.66 -7.88
C LYS A 114 10.41 -18.12 -8.50
N VAL A 115 10.22 -16.80 -8.47
CA VAL A 115 9.06 -16.13 -9.06
C VAL A 115 9.03 -16.37 -10.56
N MET A 116 10.16 -16.20 -11.26
CA MET A 116 10.30 -16.50 -12.69
C MET A 116 9.99 -17.97 -13.03
N ALA A 117 10.46 -18.91 -12.18
CA ALA A 117 10.17 -20.33 -12.40
C ALA A 117 8.66 -20.63 -12.24
N TRP A 118 7.99 -20.05 -11.26
CA TRP A 118 6.53 -20.16 -11.10
C TRP A 118 5.79 -19.50 -12.25
N ASP A 119 6.23 -18.31 -12.66
CA ASP A 119 5.65 -17.58 -13.79
C ASP A 119 5.70 -18.40 -15.07
N LEU A 120 6.88 -18.93 -15.40
CA LEU A 120 7.07 -19.77 -16.58
C LEU A 120 6.24 -21.08 -16.52
N ALA A 121 6.15 -21.71 -15.33
CA ALA A 121 5.37 -22.92 -15.14
C ALA A 121 3.86 -22.70 -15.35
N ILE A 122 3.34 -21.53 -14.97
CA ILE A 122 1.90 -21.20 -15.06
C ILE A 122 1.55 -20.64 -16.44
N PHE A 123 2.36 -19.70 -16.96
CA PHE A 123 2.05 -18.95 -18.18
C PHE A 123 2.76 -19.48 -19.43
N GLY A 124 3.72 -20.41 -19.29
CA GLY A 124 4.41 -21.09 -20.37
C GLY A 124 5.38 -20.23 -21.19
N LYS A 125 5.49 -18.93 -20.88
CA LYS A 125 6.29 -17.96 -21.62
C LYS A 125 6.59 -16.73 -20.76
N GLU A 126 7.74 -16.10 -21.01
CA GLU A 126 8.15 -14.86 -20.36
C GLU A 126 7.44 -13.65 -20.99
N TRP A 127 6.17 -13.47 -20.65
CA TRP A 127 5.32 -12.41 -21.21
C TRP A 127 5.83 -11.02 -20.92
N TYR A 128 6.46 -10.79 -19.77
CA TYR A 128 7.06 -9.51 -19.37
C TYR A 128 8.25 -9.08 -20.25
N LEU A 129 8.87 -10.03 -21.01
CA LEU A 129 9.88 -9.72 -22.01
C LEU A 129 9.28 -9.59 -23.42
N THR A 130 8.33 -10.47 -23.74
CA THR A 130 7.84 -10.61 -25.13
C THR A 130 6.75 -9.60 -25.48
N LEU A 131 5.89 -9.20 -24.54
CA LEU A 131 4.84 -8.20 -24.81
C LEU A 131 5.41 -6.80 -25.11
N PRO A 132 6.34 -6.26 -24.33
CA PRO A 132 6.90 -4.94 -24.61
C PRO A 132 7.51 -4.84 -26.03
N VAL A 133 8.34 -5.80 -26.40
CA VAL A 133 9.03 -5.77 -27.70
C VAL A 133 8.10 -6.02 -28.91
N SER A 134 6.92 -6.58 -28.68
CA SER A 134 5.92 -6.80 -29.73
C SER A 134 5.01 -5.57 -29.96
N MET A 135 5.08 -4.56 -29.11
CA MET A 135 4.22 -3.38 -29.17
C MET A 135 4.93 -2.19 -29.81
N ASN A 136 4.16 -1.36 -30.52
CA ASN A 136 4.66 -0.08 -30.97
C ASN A 136 4.66 0.97 -29.83
N LEU A 137 5.35 2.09 -30.06
CA LEU A 137 5.53 3.15 -29.07
C LEU A 137 4.20 3.72 -28.54
N PHE A 138 3.17 3.83 -29.38
CA PHE A 138 1.84 4.33 -28.96
C PHE A 138 1.23 3.48 -27.85
N TRP A 139 1.22 2.15 -28.00
CA TRP A 139 0.68 1.25 -26.99
C TRP A 139 1.55 1.20 -25.74
N LEU A 140 2.87 1.28 -25.87
CA LEU A 140 3.76 1.36 -24.71
C LEU A 140 3.50 2.63 -23.89
N GLU A 141 3.38 3.79 -24.54
CA GLU A 141 3.01 5.04 -23.87
C GLU A 141 1.63 4.96 -23.23
N PHE A 142 0.62 4.37 -23.92
CA PHE A 142 -0.72 4.17 -23.38
C PHE A 142 -0.70 3.34 -22.08
N PHE A 143 0.00 2.20 -22.07
CA PHE A 143 0.07 1.36 -20.87
C PHE A 143 0.91 1.99 -19.75
N HIS A 144 1.99 2.70 -20.05
CA HIS A 144 2.69 3.50 -19.04
C HIS A 144 1.79 4.60 -18.47
N GLY A 145 0.96 5.23 -19.31
CA GLY A 145 -0.06 6.17 -18.87
C GLY A 145 -1.12 5.53 -17.98
N ALA A 146 -1.61 4.33 -18.33
CA ALA A 146 -2.56 3.59 -17.50
C ALA A 146 -1.95 3.24 -16.13
N TYR A 147 -0.70 2.82 -16.10
CA TYR A 147 0.02 2.57 -14.86
C TYR A 147 0.18 3.84 -14.02
N PHE A 148 0.56 4.97 -14.64
CA PHE A 148 0.65 6.26 -13.96
C PHE A 148 -0.70 6.71 -13.39
N MET A 149 -1.77 6.55 -14.15
CA MET A 149 -3.12 6.93 -13.72
C MET A 149 -3.61 6.14 -12.50
N TYR A 150 -3.02 4.98 -12.21
CA TYR A 150 -3.28 4.28 -10.94
C TYR A 150 -2.91 5.17 -9.73
N TYR A 151 -1.72 5.78 -9.69
CA TYR A 151 -1.32 6.68 -8.59
C TYR A 151 -2.27 7.86 -8.44
N VAL A 152 -2.66 8.46 -9.57
CA VAL A 152 -3.64 9.55 -9.60
C VAL A 152 -4.99 9.09 -9.05
N SER A 153 -5.44 7.88 -9.40
CA SER A 153 -6.74 7.34 -9.01
C SER A 153 -6.87 7.13 -7.51
N VAL A 154 -5.81 6.72 -6.82
CA VAL A 154 -5.77 6.54 -5.35
C VAL A 154 -6.10 7.87 -4.65
N ILE A 155 -5.44 8.95 -5.06
CA ILE A 155 -5.61 10.29 -4.47
C ILE A 155 -6.95 10.89 -4.88
N LEU A 156 -7.29 10.79 -6.17
CA LEU A 156 -8.53 11.36 -6.72
C LEU A 156 -9.76 10.72 -6.06
N PHE A 157 -9.79 9.40 -5.97
CA PHE A 157 -10.91 8.70 -5.34
C PHE A 157 -11.07 9.09 -3.87
N ALA A 158 -9.99 9.12 -3.10
CA ALA A 158 -10.01 9.57 -1.71
C ALA A 158 -10.62 10.98 -1.59
N SER A 159 -10.19 11.90 -2.46
CA SER A 159 -10.68 13.29 -2.47
C SER A 159 -12.15 13.42 -2.87
N LEU A 160 -12.60 12.65 -3.85
CA LEU A 160 -14.00 12.64 -4.29
C LEU A 160 -14.91 12.00 -3.25
N ALA A 161 -14.51 10.86 -2.71
CA ALA A 161 -15.27 10.18 -1.67
C ALA A 161 -15.38 11.04 -0.40
N TYR A 162 -14.32 11.74 0.00
CA TYR A 162 -14.34 12.68 1.11
C TYR A 162 -15.39 13.80 0.92
N LYS A 163 -15.54 14.32 -0.30
CA LYS A 163 -16.52 15.38 -0.61
C LYS A 163 -17.96 14.90 -0.61
N THR A 164 -18.18 13.63 -0.94
CA THR A 164 -19.52 13.07 -1.19
C THR A 164 -20.02 12.20 -0.04
N GLN A 165 -19.16 11.36 0.52
CA GLN A 165 -19.55 10.34 1.49
C GLN A 165 -18.39 10.00 2.45
N GLN A 166 -18.29 10.69 3.59
CA GLN A 166 -17.19 10.51 4.55
C GLN A 166 -17.06 9.07 5.10
N PRO A 167 -18.12 8.37 5.50
CA PRO A 167 -17.99 6.98 6.00
C PRO A 167 -17.41 6.02 4.97
N LEU A 168 -17.71 6.21 3.69
CA LEU A 168 -17.12 5.41 2.61
C LEU A 168 -15.61 5.68 2.45
N VAL A 169 -15.17 6.94 2.71
CA VAL A 169 -13.73 7.29 2.70
C VAL A 169 -12.99 6.54 3.79
N GLU A 170 -13.50 6.55 5.01
CA GLU A 170 -12.85 5.87 6.12
C GLU A 170 -12.74 4.37 5.87
N LEU A 171 -13.81 3.75 5.37
CA LEU A 171 -13.81 2.34 4.99
C LEU A 171 -12.83 2.04 3.83
N TYR A 172 -12.78 2.93 2.84
CA TYR A 172 -11.81 2.86 1.75
C TYR A 172 -10.37 2.95 2.27
N MET A 173 -10.07 3.97 3.10
CA MET A 173 -8.75 4.17 3.67
C MET A 173 -8.30 2.97 4.51
N PHE A 174 -9.19 2.44 5.35
CA PHE A 174 -8.92 1.25 6.13
C PHE A 174 -8.61 0.04 5.25
N THR A 175 -9.41 -0.16 4.19
CA THR A 175 -9.23 -1.28 3.26
C THR A 175 -7.94 -1.15 2.48
N LEU A 176 -7.66 0.04 1.92
CA LEU A 176 -6.43 0.32 1.17
C LEU A 176 -5.18 0.15 2.04
N THR A 177 -5.18 0.76 3.24
CA THR A 177 -4.06 0.71 4.16
C THR A 177 -3.79 -0.72 4.64
N THR A 178 -4.82 -1.48 4.99
CA THR A 178 -4.66 -2.87 5.41
C THR A 178 -4.14 -3.74 4.26
N THR A 179 -4.62 -3.51 3.03
CA THR A 179 -4.11 -4.17 1.83
C THR A 179 -2.63 -3.85 1.61
N ALA A 180 -2.24 -2.58 1.75
CA ALA A 180 -0.84 -2.17 1.63
C ALA A 180 0.05 -2.85 2.68
N ILE A 181 -0.33 -2.80 3.95
CA ILE A 181 0.42 -3.41 5.05
C ILE A 181 0.64 -4.92 4.84
N ILE A 182 -0.36 -5.63 4.33
CA ILE A 182 -0.21 -7.05 3.98
C ILE A 182 0.88 -7.23 2.92
N HIS A 183 0.89 -6.39 1.87
CA HIS A 183 1.90 -6.48 0.80
C HIS A 183 3.28 -6.00 1.26
N GLU A 184 3.37 -5.01 2.13
CA GLU A 184 4.63 -4.55 2.72
C GLU A 184 5.29 -5.64 3.56
N TRP A 185 4.52 -6.46 4.28
CA TRP A 185 5.06 -7.66 4.91
C TRP A 185 5.56 -8.68 3.89
N PHE A 186 4.89 -8.84 2.75
CA PHE A 186 5.42 -9.70 1.67
C PHE A 186 6.76 -9.18 1.14
N ILE A 187 6.94 -7.86 0.97
CA ILE A 187 8.23 -7.27 0.56
C ILE A 187 9.35 -7.68 1.52
N ILE A 188 9.10 -7.65 2.82
CA ILE A 188 10.09 -7.98 3.85
C ILE A 188 10.33 -9.50 3.94
N LEU A 189 9.25 -10.30 3.86
CA LEU A 189 9.30 -11.75 4.05
C LEU A 189 9.62 -12.51 2.76
N PHE A 190 9.39 -11.91 1.60
CA PHE A 190 9.55 -12.51 0.28
C PHE A 190 10.09 -11.47 -0.72
N PRO A 191 11.34 -10.99 -0.57
CA PRO A 191 11.89 -9.95 -1.43
C PRO A 191 11.99 -10.42 -2.88
N SER A 192 11.44 -9.62 -3.81
CA SER A 192 11.50 -9.83 -5.25
C SER A 192 11.54 -8.48 -5.96
N SER A 193 12.52 -8.27 -6.82
CA SER A 193 12.70 -7.01 -7.56
C SER A 193 11.81 -6.90 -8.80
N GLY A 194 11.41 -8.04 -9.35
CA GLY A 194 10.61 -8.08 -10.57
C GLY A 194 11.42 -7.85 -11.85
N PRO A 195 10.74 -7.77 -13.01
CA PRO A 195 11.39 -7.59 -14.29
C PRO A 195 11.95 -6.18 -14.54
N VAL A 196 11.89 -5.28 -13.56
CA VAL A 196 12.43 -3.92 -13.66
C VAL A 196 13.90 -3.91 -14.10
N LEU A 197 14.66 -4.92 -13.72
CA LEU A 197 16.08 -5.08 -14.11
C LEU A 197 16.27 -5.25 -15.62
N PHE A 198 15.25 -5.68 -16.37
CA PHE A 198 15.31 -5.88 -17.81
C PHE A 198 14.79 -4.69 -18.62
N ARG A 199 14.14 -3.72 -17.96
CA ARG A 199 13.43 -2.63 -18.63
C ARG A 199 14.29 -1.80 -19.56
N ASP A 200 15.49 -1.43 -19.15
CA ASP A 200 16.39 -0.59 -19.95
C ASP A 200 16.78 -1.21 -21.30
N TRP A 201 16.62 -2.53 -21.40
CA TRP A 201 16.95 -3.28 -22.62
C TRP A 201 15.75 -3.52 -23.53
N ILE A 202 14.53 -3.51 -22.99
CA ILE A 202 13.32 -3.90 -23.73
C ILE A 202 12.31 -2.76 -23.91
N ILE A 203 12.37 -1.72 -23.08
CA ILE A 203 11.49 -0.55 -23.20
C ILE A 203 12.23 0.55 -23.95
N PRO A 204 11.70 1.04 -25.10
CA PRO A 204 12.34 2.11 -25.85
C PRO A 204 12.25 3.46 -25.11
N HIS A 205 13.04 4.41 -25.56
CA HIS A 205 12.86 5.81 -25.15
C HIS A 205 11.46 6.28 -25.56
N GLY A 206 10.72 6.82 -24.60
CA GLY A 206 9.36 7.32 -24.81
C GLY A 206 9.28 8.84 -24.91
N ILE A 207 8.03 9.32 -25.02
CA ILE A 207 7.76 10.75 -25.24
C ILE A 207 7.21 11.40 -23.96
N VAL A 208 6.27 10.75 -23.23
CA VAL A 208 5.57 11.34 -22.09
C VAL A 208 5.58 10.40 -20.88
N PHE A 209 4.84 9.30 -20.95
CA PHE A 209 4.62 8.44 -19.78
C PHE A 209 5.78 7.50 -19.51
N ILE A 210 6.50 7.03 -20.51
CA ILE A 210 7.71 6.23 -20.33
C ILE A 210 8.78 7.04 -19.56
N PRO A 211 9.18 8.27 -19.99
CA PRO A 211 10.11 9.09 -19.23
C PRO A 211 9.61 9.44 -17.83
N LEU A 212 8.32 9.72 -17.67
CA LEU A 212 7.71 10.01 -16.37
C LEU A 212 7.81 8.82 -15.42
N MET A 213 7.49 7.62 -15.90
CA MET A 213 7.60 6.40 -15.09
C MET A 213 9.04 6.04 -14.78
N ASN A 214 9.97 6.21 -15.72
CA ASN A 214 11.41 6.02 -15.48
C ASN A 214 11.91 6.99 -14.39
N PHE A 215 11.45 8.25 -14.40
CA PHE A 215 11.75 9.21 -13.34
C PHE A 215 11.22 8.75 -11.98
N ILE A 216 9.97 8.30 -11.90
CA ILE A 216 9.38 7.79 -10.64
C ILE A 216 10.18 6.58 -10.13
N TYR A 217 10.47 5.62 -11.01
CA TYR A 217 11.22 4.41 -10.64
C TYR A 217 12.70 4.64 -10.35
N SER A 218 13.29 5.77 -10.77
CA SER A 218 14.66 6.12 -10.37
C SER A 218 14.81 6.34 -8.86
N TYR A 219 13.72 6.58 -8.15
CA TYR A 219 13.68 6.70 -6.70
C TYR A 219 13.21 5.42 -5.99
N ASP A 220 12.75 4.41 -6.74
CA ASP A 220 12.37 3.12 -6.17
C ASP A 220 13.61 2.26 -5.91
N GLN A 221 13.72 1.75 -4.69
CA GLN A 221 14.82 0.86 -4.31
C GLN A 221 14.64 -0.57 -4.85
N GLY A 222 13.51 -0.85 -5.51
CA GLY A 222 13.12 -2.19 -5.96
C GLY A 222 12.72 -3.11 -4.81
N GLY A 223 12.45 -4.40 -5.11
CA GLY A 223 12.23 -5.44 -4.10
C GLY A 223 10.78 -5.64 -3.67
N GLY A 224 9.86 -4.86 -4.20
CA GLY A 224 8.43 -4.94 -3.89
C GLY A 224 7.57 -5.51 -5.02
N SER A 225 8.09 -6.45 -5.82
CA SER A 225 7.35 -6.96 -6.98
C SER A 225 6.27 -7.97 -6.60
N PHE A 226 6.59 -8.96 -5.76
CA PHE A 226 5.67 -10.08 -5.48
C PHE A 226 5.06 -10.01 -4.07
N PRO A 227 3.72 -10.16 -3.93
CA PRO A 227 2.70 -9.98 -4.97
C PRO A 227 2.50 -8.49 -5.31
N SER A 228 1.95 -8.17 -6.49
CA SER A 228 1.79 -6.79 -6.94
C SER A 228 0.81 -5.99 -6.07
N LEU A 229 1.35 -5.06 -5.27
CA LEU A 229 0.55 -4.10 -4.52
C LEU A 229 -0.26 -3.18 -5.44
N HIS A 230 0.29 -2.81 -6.61
CA HIS A 230 -0.40 -1.98 -7.60
C HIS A 230 -1.70 -2.64 -8.07
N CYS A 231 -1.66 -3.95 -8.36
CA CYS A 231 -2.84 -4.71 -8.76
C CYS A 231 -3.86 -4.82 -7.62
N ALA A 232 -3.41 -5.14 -6.41
CA ALA A 232 -4.28 -5.24 -5.25
C ALA A 232 -4.98 -3.91 -4.93
N ALA A 233 -4.24 -2.82 -4.90
CA ALA A 233 -4.77 -1.50 -4.63
C ALA A 233 -5.67 -0.98 -5.78
N ALA A 234 -5.36 -1.29 -7.06
CA ALA A 234 -6.25 -0.98 -8.18
C ALA A 234 -7.61 -1.69 -8.04
N VAL A 235 -7.64 -2.93 -7.57
CA VAL A 235 -8.90 -3.65 -7.24
C VAL A 235 -9.65 -2.92 -6.13
N VAL A 236 -8.98 -2.45 -5.08
CA VAL A 236 -9.61 -1.68 -3.99
C VAL A 236 -10.21 -0.38 -4.55
N VAL A 237 -9.43 0.44 -5.24
CA VAL A 237 -9.88 1.72 -5.83
C VAL A 237 -11.08 1.51 -6.74
N THR A 238 -11.00 0.53 -7.64
CA THR A 238 -12.06 0.25 -8.62
C THR A 238 -13.34 -0.23 -7.94
N THR A 239 -13.22 -1.09 -6.93
CA THR A 239 -14.37 -1.60 -6.19
C THR A 239 -15.10 -0.49 -5.45
N PHE A 240 -14.37 0.36 -4.72
CA PHE A 240 -14.96 1.49 -4.00
C PHE A 240 -15.44 2.57 -4.96
N GLY A 241 -14.72 2.82 -6.06
CA GLY A 241 -15.15 3.71 -7.13
C GLY A 241 -16.49 3.29 -7.75
N ALA A 242 -16.67 2.00 -8.01
CA ALA A 242 -17.93 1.46 -8.53
C ALA A 242 -19.09 1.49 -7.51
N ARG A 243 -18.79 1.54 -6.21
CA ARG A 243 -19.80 1.77 -5.17
C ARG A 243 -20.24 3.23 -5.13
N LEU A 244 -19.29 4.16 -5.19
CA LEU A 244 -19.56 5.60 -5.14
C LEU A 244 -20.22 6.11 -6.44
N PHE A 245 -19.78 5.59 -7.58
CA PHE A 245 -20.23 5.99 -8.92
C PHE A 245 -20.72 4.79 -9.74
N PRO A 246 -21.92 4.24 -9.46
CA PRO A 246 -22.40 3.03 -10.13
C PRO A 246 -22.49 3.15 -11.67
N GLN A 247 -22.73 4.34 -12.19
CA GLN A 247 -22.75 4.62 -13.63
C GLN A 247 -21.38 4.50 -14.31
N TRP A 248 -20.28 4.54 -13.53
CA TRP A 248 -18.92 4.40 -14.02
C TRP A 248 -18.34 2.99 -13.88
N ARG A 249 -19.15 1.99 -13.54
CA ARG A 249 -18.68 0.60 -13.32
C ARG A 249 -17.91 0.03 -14.50
N ILE A 250 -18.42 0.23 -15.74
CA ILE A 250 -17.77 -0.30 -16.94
C ILE A 250 -16.44 0.44 -17.22
N PRO A 251 -16.41 1.79 -17.30
CA PRO A 251 -15.14 2.51 -17.41
C PRO A 251 -14.11 2.15 -16.33
N LEU A 252 -14.53 2.00 -15.08
CA LEU A 252 -13.64 1.60 -13.98
C LEU A 252 -13.11 0.18 -14.14
N LEU A 253 -13.94 -0.75 -14.63
CA LEU A 253 -13.49 -2.11 -14.95
C LEU A 253 -12.47 -2.12 -16.10
N LEU A 254 -12.72 -1.34 -17.15
CA LEU A 254 -11.75 -1.19 -18.26
C LEU A 254 -10.44 -0.56 -17.79
N PHE A 255 -10.52 0.43 -16.90
CA PHE A 255 -9.35 1.03 -16.25
C PHE A 255 -8.59 -0.02 -15.42
N LEU A 256 -9.28 -0.82 -14.61
CA LEU A 256 -8.64 -1.91 -13.84
C LEU A 256 -7.90 -2.86 -14.79
N ILE A 257 -8.55 -3.34 -15.85
CA ILE A 257 -7.92 -4.24 -16.83
C ILE A 257 -6.68 -3.59 -17.45
N ALA A 258 -6.77 -2.30 -17.82
CA ALA A 258 -5.63 -1.58 -18.37
C ALA A 258 -4.47 -1.46 -17.37
N VAL A 259 -4.75 -1.21 -16.08
CA VAL A 259 -3.73 -1.19 -15.03
C VAL A 259 -3.10 -2.59 -14.85
N LEU A 260 -3.90 -3.66 -14.78
CA LEU A 260 -3.37 -5.03 -14.63
C LEU A 260 -2.48 -5.42 -15.82
N LEU A 261 -2.88 -5.11 -17.04
CA LEU A 261 -2.07 -5.36 -18.23
C LEU A 261 -0.80 -4.51 -18.25
N SER A 262 -0.90 -3.25 -17.82
CA SER A 262 0.23 -2.33 -17.80
C SER A 262 1.37 -2.80 -16.90
N THR A 263 1.08 -3.49 -15.79
CA THR A 263 2.11 -4.00 -14.89
C THR A 263 3.07 -4.97 -15.61
N VAL A 264 2.53 -5.81 -16.50
CA VAL A 264 3.31 -6.79 -17.28
C VAL A 264 3.90 -6.15 -18.55
N ILE A 265 3.08 -5.39 -19.31
CA ILE A 265 3.49 -4.76 -20.58
C ILE A 265 4.60 -3.74 -20.36
N CYS A 266 4.57 -3.00 -19.26
CA CYS A 266 5.62 -2.04 -18.92
C CYS A 266 6.81 -2.70 -18.20
N ALA A 267 6.84 -4.03 -18.06
CA ALA A 267 7.88 -4.79 -17.39
C ALA A 267 8.17 -4.30 -15.95
N PHE A 268 7.11 -3.98 -15.18
CA PHE A 268 7.21 -3.67 -13.76
C PHE A 268 6.96 -4.92 -12.90
N HIS A 269 6.14 -5.86 -13.37
CA HIS A 269 5.76 -7.08 -12.66
C HIS A 269 5.78 -8.29 -13.58
N TYR A 270 6.05 -9.45 -13.00
CA TYR A 270 5.78 -10.73 -13.66
C TYR A 270 4.26 -10.96 -13.74
N PRO A 271 3.74 -11.70 -14.73
CA PRO A 271 2.32 -12.10 -14.78
C PRO A 271 1.81 -12.73 -13.49
N ILE A 272 2.63 -13.55 -12.81
CA ILE A 272 2.26 -14.17 -11.54
C ILE A 272 2.10 -13.14 -10.41
N ASP A 273 2.92 -12.07 -10.38
CA ASP A 273 2.77 -10.99 -9.40
C ASP A 273 1.41 -10.30 -9.55
N THR A 274 1.05 -10.04 -10.83
CA THR A 274 -0.23 -9.43 -11.22
C THR A 274 -1.41 -10.32 -10.82
N LEU A 275 -1.32 -11.63 -11.09
CA LEU A 275 -2.36 -12.60 -10.74
C LEU A 275 -2.56 -12.66 -9.22
N VAL A 276 -1.48 -12.90 -8.46
CA VAL A 276 -1.56 -13.03 -7.00
C VAL A 276 -1.95 -11.70 -6.35
N GLY A 277 -1.43 -10.56 -6.84
CA GLY A 277 -1.84 -9.24 -6.39
C GLY A 277 -3.32 -8.96 -6.62
N THR A 278 -3.86 -9.34 -7.79
CA THR A 278 -5.30 -9.24 -8.07
C THR A 278 -6.13 -10.10 -7.12
N ILE A 279 -5.73 -11.36 -6.90
CA ILE A 279 -6.43 -12.27 -5.97
C ILE A 279 -6.39 -11.72 -4.55
N THR A 280 -5.25 -11.25 -4.06
CA THR A 280 -5.15 -10.65 -2.72
C THR A 280 -6.01 -9.40 -2.60
N GLY A 281 -6.04 -8.54 -3.63
CA GLY A 281 -6.96 -7.40 -3.69
C GLY A 281 -8.42 -7.79 -3.59
N LEU A 282 -8.86 -8.81 -4.34
CA LEU A 282 -10.23 -9.35 -4.28
C LEU A 282 -10.57 -9.91 -2.88
N ILE A 283 -9.64 -10.61 -2.25
CA ILE A 283 -9.79 -11.10 -0.88
C ILE A 283 -9.91 -9.90 0.08
N CYS A 284 -9.05 -8.90 -0.05
CA CYS A 284 -9.08 -7.72 0.81
C CYS A 284 -10.41 -6.96 0.70
N VAL A 285 -10.93 -6.67 -0.49
CA VAL A 285 -12.21 -5.95 -0.64
C VAL A 285 -13.41 -6.75 -0.14
N GLN A 286 -13.29 -8.05 -0.01
CA GLN A 286 -14.35 -8.93 0.52
C GLN A 286 -14.31 -9.04 2.05
N PHE A 287 -13.14 -9.10 2.66
CA PHE A 287 -12.98 -9.44 4.08
C PHE A 287 -12.59 -8.25 4.95
N VAL A 288 -11.73 -7.33 4.49
CA VAL A 288 -11.25 -6.20 5.29
C VAL A 288 -12.39 -5.24 5.70
N PRO A 289 -13.38 -4.92 4.86
CA PRO A 289 -14.54 -4.14 5.30
C PRO A 289 -15.33 -4.77 6.44
N LYS A 290 -15.39 -6.11 6.50
CA LYS A 290 -16.07 -6.82 7.61
C LYS A 290 -15.30 -6.66 8.93
N LEU A 291 -13.95 -6.65 8.87
CA LEU A 291 -13.13 -6.36 10.05
C LEU A 291 -13.35 -4.93 10.54
N TYR A 292 -13.44 -3.95 9.63
CA TYR A 292 -13.76 -2.57 9.98
C TYR A 292 -15.09 -2.48 10.73
N LEU A 293 -16.14 -3.10 10.20
CA LEU A 293 -17.47 -3.11 10.82
C LEU A 293 -17.48 -3.81 12.17
N ALA A 294 -16.70 -4.89 12.35
CA ALA A 294 -16.58 -5.63 13.60
C ALA A 294 -15.89 -4.84 14.74
N THR A 295 -15.19 -3.74 14.43
CA THR A 295 -14.57 -2.89 15.46
C THR A 295 -15.60 -2.13 16.33
N GLY A 296 -16.87 -2.14 15.95
CA GLY A 296 -17.97 -1.50 16.71
C GLY A 296 -17.92 0.03 16.78
N LEU A 297 -17.00 0.66 16.06
CA LEU A 297 -16.85 2.13 16.02
C LEU A 297 -17.81 2.81 15.05
N ASN A 298 -18.68 2.03 14.41
CA ASN A 298 -19.61 2.48 13.36
C ASN A 298 -21.07 2.42 13.83
N ASN A 299 -21.44 3.21 14.81
CA ASN A 299 -22.87 3.38 15.13
C ASN A 299 -23.58 4.34 14.15
N GLU A 300 -22.94 4.74 13.02
CA GLU A 300 -23.45 5.76 12.10
C GLU A 300 -23.35 5.37 10.59
N LEU A 301 -23.15 4.08 10.25
CA LEU A 301 -23.18 3.63 8.84
C LEU A 301 -24.54 3.07 8.45
#